data_5fbb6823c10f54d18be652866291b094
#
_entry.id   5fbb6823c10f54d18be652866291b094
#
_cell.length_a   1.000
_cell.length_b   1.000
_cell.length_c   1.000
_cell.angle_alpha   90.00
_cell.angle_beta   90.00
_cell.angle_gamma   90.00
#
_symmetry.space_group_name_H-M   'P 1'
#
loop_
_entity.id
_entity.type
_entity.pdbx_description
1 polymer ?
#
loop_
_entity_poly.entity_id
_entity_poly.type
_entity_poly.pdbx_seq_one_letter_code
_entity_poly.pdbx_strand_id
1 'polypeptide(L)'
;MTRRLSAGILCGFMLCLLLVSLANAQGTSLDTGTIRGIIRDAEGNPLPGVNITVSGPAIMKSETAVTNQNGEFRIPLLRVGTYTLTAELPGFKIYKQENVYVGLNATVTLNIALEQSTIAEEVTVTAAAPTVDVKSSTSATSVNSDLIQNLPISRSLGTIATLAPGVVSSEMIKGGTAANTIYNVDGLFANDPDNAGMGVNLDVNIFEEVEVVTGGAPAEVGIASGGYVNVVTKSGGNNFSGLLQGFYNREPWTTVVVP
;
A
#
# COMPACT_ATOMS: atom_id res chain seq x y z
N MET A 1 39.70 44.65 9.71
CA MET A 1 39.38 43.35 10.33
C MET A 1 37.97 42.85 10.00
N THR A 2 37.05 43.71 9.66
CA THR A 2 35.63 43.44 9.35
C THR A 2 35.34 42.70 8.05
N ARG A 3 36.17 42.87 7.01
CA ARG A 3 35.97 42.22 5.69
C ARG A 3 36.21 40.70 5.64
N ARG A 4 37.04 40.19 6.56
CA ARG A 4 37.31 38.72 6.64
C ARG A 4 36.23 37.98 7.44
N LEU A 5 35.54 38.68 8.35
CA LEU A 5 34.46 38.09 9.13
C LEU A 5 33.20 37.89 8.29
N SER A 6 32.90 38.85 7.39
CA SER A 6 31.72 38.75 6.48
C SER A 6 31.86 37.64 5.43
N ALA A 7 33.08 37.39 4.93
CA ALA A 7 33.34 36.32 3.98
C ALA A 7 33.17 34.92 4.62
N GLY A 8 33.57 34.74 5.87
CA GLY A 8 33.38 33.48 6.62
C GLY A 8 31.91 33.16 6.90
N ILE A 9 31.13 34.17 7.27
CA ILE A 9 29.69 34.01 7.51
C ILE A 9 28.93 33.69 6.23
N LEU A 10 29.30 34.34 5.12
CA LEU A 10 28.70 34.06 3.80
C LEU A 10 29.03 32.65 3.31
N CYS A 11 30.28 32.20 3.51
CA CYS A 11 30.69 30.85 3.15
C CYS A 11 30.01 29.76 4.00
N GLY A 12 29.83 30.01 5.29
CA GLY A 12 29.08 29.13 6.22
C GLY A 12 27.62 29.02 5.87
N PHE A 13 26.98 30.12 5.47
CA PHE A 13 25.59 30.16 5.05
C PHE A 13 25.39 29.43 3.71
N MET A 14 26.33 29.60 2.77
CA MET A 14 26.31 28.91 1.48
C MET A 14 26.58 27.40 1.61
N LEU A 15 27.44 26.99 2.57
CA LEU A 15 27.67 25.58 2.89
C LEU A 15 26.44 24.93 3.55
N CYS A 16 25.74 25.67 4.41
CA CYS A 16 24.52 25.21 5.05
C CYS A 16 23.36 25.04 4.03
N LEU A 17 23.26 25.93 3.04
CA LEU A 17 22.29 25.84 1.94
C LEU A 17 22.60 24.65 1.01
N LEU A 18 23.87 24.30 0.81
CA LEU A 18 24.28 23.13 0.02
C LEU A 18 23.97 21.80 0.74
N LEU A 19 24.00 21.77 2.06
CA LEU A 19 23.66 20.57 2.84
C LEU A 19 22.15 20.30 2.88
N VAL A 20 21.31 21.31 2.76
CA VAL A 20 19.84 21.15 2.71
C VAL A 20 19.38 20.51 1.42
N SER A 21 20.11 20.66 0.31
CA SER A 21 19.73 20.07 -0.99
C SER A 21 20.03 18.56 -1.10
N LEU A 22 20.69 17.95 -0.14
CA LEU A 22 20.96 16.50 -0.09
C LEU A 22 19.92 15.70 0.70
N ALA A 23 18.98 16.36 1.37
CA ALA A 23 17.81 15.70 1.93
C ALA A 23 16.80 15.39 0.81
N ASN A 24 17.11 14.39 -0.01
CA ASN A 24 16.09 13.70 -0.78
C ASN A 24 15.15 13.03 0.22
N ALA A 25 14.15 13.76 0.70
CA ALA A 25 13.03 13.20 1.40
C ALA A 25 12.36 12.23 0.43
N GLN A 26 12.71 10.95 0.52
CA GLN A 26 11.92 9.89 -0.09
C GLN A 26 10.61 9.85 0.70
N GLY A 27 9.65 10.63 0.24
CA GLY A 27 8.29 10.58 0.75
C GLY A 27 7.77 9.18 0.52
N THR A 28 7.74 8.37 1.57
CA THR A 28 6.95 7.14 1.58
C THR A 28 5.51 7.59 1.70
N SER A 29 4.74 7.49 0.63
CA SER A 29 3.30 7.70 0.70
C SER A 29 2.70 6.53 1.47
N LEU A 30 1.96 6.82 2.54
CA LEU A 30 1.28 5.82 3.38
C LEU A 30 0.20 5.03 2.61
N ASP A 31 -0.16 5.49 1.41
CA ASP A 31 -1.23 4.93 0.59
C ASP A 31 -0.72 4.08 -0.57
N THR A 32 0.55 3.77 -0.60
CA THR A 32 1.19 3.04 -1.69
C THR A 32 1.99 1.85 -1.19
N GLY A 33 2.15 0.86 -2.07
CA GLY A 33 3.06 -0.25 -1.86
C GLY A 33 4.23 -0.26 -2.84
N THR A 34 5.05 -1.27 -2.73
CA THR A 34 6.25 -1.45 -3.56
C THR A 34 6.31 -2.89 -4.07
N ILE A 35 6.63 -3.07 -5.35
CA ILE A 35 7.07 -4.37 -5.86
C ILE A 35 8.59 -4.32 -6.00
N ARG A 36 9.27 -5.33 -5.49
CA ARG A 36 10.71 -5.52 -5.67
C ARG A 36 11.01 -6.99 -5.91
N GLY A 37 12.20 -7.29 -6.41
CA GLY A 37 12.58 -8.68 -6.59
C GLY A 37 13.96 -8.84 -7.18
N ILE A 38 14.28 -10.12 -7.46
CA ILE A 38 15.52 -10.50 -8.12
C ILE A 38 15.16 -11.41 -9.29
N ILE A 39 15.74 -11.12 -10.44
CA ILE A 39 15.60 -11.94 -11.63
C ILE A 39 16.90 -12.70 -11.88
N ARG A 40 16.77 -14.01 -12.12
CA ARG A 40 17.87 -14.93 -12.34
C ARG A 40 17.61 -15.79 -13.57
N ASP A 41 18.67 -16.41 -14.11
CA ASP A 41 18.52 -17.47 -15.09
C ASP A 41 18.20 -18.83 -14.44
N ALA A 42 18.03 -19.87 -15.24
CA ALA A 42 17.76 -21.22 -14.76
C ALA A 42 18.92 -21.82 -13.92
N GLU A 43 20.13 -21.31 -14.11
CA GLU A 43 21.36 -21.69 -13.39
C GLU A 43 21.52 -20.92 -12.07
N GLY A 44 20.68 -19.91 -11.82
CA GLY A 44 20.68 -19.09 -10.61
C GLY A 44 21.55 -17.84 -10.68
N ASN A 45 22.13 -17.50 -11.84
CA ASN A 45 22.91 -16.27 -12.01
C ASN A 45 21.97 -15.05 -12.14
N PRO A 46 22.35 -13.89 -11.58
CA PRO A 46 21.56 -12.69 -11.74
C PRO A 46 21.51 -12.20 -13.19
N LEU A 47 20.36 -11.75 -13.64
CA LEU A 47 20.15 -11.20 -14.98
C LEU A 47 20.01 -9.68 -14.94
N PRO A 48 21.04 -8.93 -15.34
CA PRO A 48 20.95 -7.47 -15.51
C PRO A 48 20.26 -7.11 -16.82
N GLY A 49 19.64 -5.92 -16.88
CA GLY A 49 19.06 -5.38 -18.09
C GLY A 49 17.69 -5.95 -18.46
N VAL A 50 17.05 -6.73 -17.59
CA VAL A 50 15.68 -7.20 -17.80
C VAL A 50 14.73 -6.02 -17.67
N ASN A 51 13.86 -5.83 -18.66
CA ASN A 51 12.80 -4.83 -18.63
C ASN A 51 11.57 -5.41 -17.89
N ILE A 52 11.17 -4.76 -16.81
CA ILE A 52 9.99 -5.14 -16.04
C ILE A 52 8.91 -4.11 -16.28
N THR A 53 7.74 -4.56 -16.69
CA THR A 53 6.56 -3.73 -16.89
C THR A 53 5.47 -4.18 -15.92
N VAL A 54 4.94 -3.24 -15.14
CA VAL A 54 3.79 -3.47 -14.26
C VAL A 54 2.60 -2.71 -14.81
N SER A 55 1.49 -3.40 -15.01
CA SER A 55 0.22 -2.86 -15.47
C SER A 55 -0.92 -3.33 -14.57
N GLY A 56 -1.98 -2.54 -14.46
CA GLY A 56 -3.13 -2.90 -13.66
C GLY A 56 -4.24 -1.85 -13.71
N PRO A 57 -5.45 -2.18 -13.23
CA PRO A 57 -6.59 -1.27 -13.28
C PRO A 57 -6.40 -0.03 -12.39
N ALA A 58 -5.58 -0.11 -11.34
CA ALA A 58 -5.34 1.00 -10.42
C ALA A 58 -4.35 2.06 -10.94
N ILE A 59 -3.71 1.84 -12.09
CA ILE A 59 -2.79 2.78 -12.73
C ILE A 59 -3.20 3.06 -14.17
N MET A 60 -3.13 4.33 -14.57
CA MET A 60 -3.46 4.73 -15.96
C MET A 60 -2.35 4.41 -16.95
N LYS A 61 -1.11 4.41 -16.50
CA LYS A 61 0.09 4.15 -17.29
C LYS A 61 0.89 3.04 -16.63
N SER A 62 1.36 2.09 -17.43
CA SER A 62 2.25 1.04 -16.95
C SER A 62 3.55 1.63 -16.40
N GLU A 63 3.98 1.14 -15.25
CA GLU A 63 5.25 1.48 -14.62
C GLU A 63 6.33 0.49 -15.08
N THR A 64 7.53 0.99 -15.30
CA THR A 64 8.65 0.18 -15.80
C THR A 64 9.88 0.32 -14.92
N ALA A 65 10.64 -0.76 -14.80
CA ALA A 65 11.95 -0.77 -14.17
C ALA A 65 12.89 -1.70 -14.95
N VAL A 66 14.20 -1.49 -14.76
CA VAL A 66 15.23 -2.34 -15.37
C VAL A 66 16.08 -2.93 -14.26
N THR A 67 16.43 -4.22 -14.34
CA THR A 67 17.27 -4.87 -13.34
C THR A 67 18.71 -4.33 -13.35
N ASN A 68 19.26 -4.17 -12.15
CA ASN A 68 20.64 -3.77 -11.93
C ASN A 68 21.62 -4.96 -12.17
N GLN A 69 22.93 -4.75 -11.91
CA GLN A 69 23.99 -5.77 -12.07
C GLN A 69 23.76 -7.02 -11.21
N ASN A 70 23.01 -6.91 -10.11
CA ASN A 70 22.67 -8.02 -9.23
C ASN A 70 21.34 -8.69 -9.60
N GLY A 71 20.72 -8.31 -10.74
CA GLY A 71 19.41 -8.78 -11.14
C GLY A 71 18.26 -8.20 -10.32
N GLU A 72 18.51 -7.18 -9.47
CA GLU A 72 17.49 -6.60 -8.60
C GLU A 72 16.70 -5.52 -9.32
N PHE A 73 15.41 -5.45 -9.02
CA PHE A 73 14.52 -4.39 -9.45
C PHE A 73 13.64 -3.87 -8.31
N ARG A 74 13.13 -2.65 -8.46
CA ARG A 74 12.19 -2.03 -7.52
C ARG A 74 11.27 -1.07 -8.25
N ILE A 75 9.97 -1.21 -8.03
CA ILE A 75 8.91 -0.32 -8.51
C ILE A 75 8.15 0.19 -7.27
N PRO A 76 8.47 1.39 -6.80
CA PRO A 76 7.85 1.99 -5.63
C PRO A 76 6.57 2.74 -6.02
N LEU A 77 5.83 3.22 -5.01
CA LEU A 77 4.70 4.14 -5.13
C LEU A 77 3.54 3.58 -5.98
N LEU A 78 3.36 2.27 -5.96
CA LEU A 78 2.21 1.64 -6.58
C LEU A 78 0.97 1.82 -5.70
N ARG A 79 -0.15 2.22 -6.29
CA ARG A 79 -1.43 2.27 -5.58
C ARG A 79 -1.85 0.86 -5.14
N VAL A 80 -2.70 0.79 -4.12
CA VAL A 80 -3.32 -0.47 -3.71
C VAL A 80 -4.12 -1.06 -4.87
N GLY A 81 -3.97 -2.36 -5.10
CA GLY A 81 -4.69 -3.05 -6.15
C GLY A 81 -3.95 -4.27 -6.70
N THR A 82 -4.56 -4.89 -7.71
CA THR A 82 -4.03 -6.08 -8.37
C THR A 82 -3.35 -5.71 -9.68
N TYR A 83 -2.16 -6.27 -9.88
CA TYR A 83 -1.29 -5.95 -11.00
C TYR A 83 -0.89 -7.19 -11.79
N THR A 84 -0.52 -6.96 -13.03
CA THR A 84 0.18 -7.93 -13.89
C THR A 84 1.60 -7.44 -14.08
N LEU A 85 2.58 -8.28 -13.77
CA LEU A 85 4.00 -8.04 -13.98
C LEU A 85 4.48 -8.83 -15.18
N THR A 86 5.16 -8.16 -16.10
CA THR A 86 5.81 -8.78 -17.27
C THR A 86 7.30 -8.50 -17.21
N ALA A 87 8.13 -9.52 -17.37
CA ALA A 87 9.59 -9.40 -17.44
C ALA A 87 10.08 -9.89 -18.80
N GLU A 88 10.87 -9.04 -19.49
CA GLU A 88 11.33 -9.26 -20.84
C GLU A 88 12.84 -9.04 -20.95
N LEU A 89 13.53 -9.98 -21.57
CA LEU A 89 14.93 -9.87 -21.94
C LEU A 89 15.16 -10.59 -23.27
N PRO A 90 15.82 -9.97 -24.27
CA PRO A 90 16.15 -10.63 -25.52
C PRO A 90 16.92 -11.93 -25.31
N GLY A 91 16.46 -13.02 -25.91
CA GLY A 91 17.05 -14.38 -25.74
C GLY A 91 16.47 -15.19 -24.57
N PHE A 92 15.47 -14.65 -23.88
CA PHE A 92 14.74 -15.34 -22.82
C PHE A 92 13.23 -15.36 -23.13
N LYS A 93 12.52 -16.34 -22.53
CA LYS A 93 11.06 -16.36 -22.58
C LYS A 93 10.48 -15.18 -21.81
N ILE A 94 9.39 -14.61 -22.33
CA ILE A 94 8.64 -13.56 -21.64
C ILE A 94 7.97 -14.20 -20.43
N TYR A 95 8.26 -13.66 -19.25
CA TYR A 95 7.60 -14.06 -18.00
C TYR A 95 6.48 -13.10 -17.69
N LYS A 96 5.29 -13.65 -17.45
CA LYS A 96 4.11 -12.87 -17.05
C LYS A 96 3.53 -13.46 -15.78
N GLN A 97 3.38 -12.63 -14.76
CA GLN A 97 2.72 -12.99 -13.52
C GLN A 97 1.48 -12.14 -13.32
N GLU A 98 0.32 -12.78 -13.26
CA GLU A 98 -0.95 -12.16 -13.03
C GLU A 98 -1.33 -12.21 -11.55
N ASN A 99 -2.32 -11.36 -11.16
CA ASN A 99 -2.89 -11.31 -9.81
C ASN A 99 -1.88 -11.00 -8.70
N VAL A 100 -0.90 -10.12 -9.00
CA VAL A 100 0.02 -9.61 -7.98
C VAL A 100 -0.69 -8.53 -7.19
N TYR A 101 -1.17 -8.87 -5.99
CA TYR A 101 -1.81 -7.89 -5.10
C TYR A 101 -0.78 -7.07 -4.35
N VAL A 102 -0.92 -5.74 -4.42
CA VAL A 102 -0.09 -4.76 -3.71
C VAL A 102 -0.98 -4.04 -2.71
N GLY A 103 -0.77 -4.31 -1.43
CA GLY A 103 -1.51 -3.67 -0.33
C GLY A 103 -0.85 -2.39 0.16
N LEU A 104 -1.51 -1.74 1.13
CA LEU A 104 -1.01 -0.56 1.84
C LEU A 104 0.31 -0.87 2.53
N ASN A 105 1.28 0.03 2.40
CA ASN A 105 2.62 -0.09 2.98
C ASN A 105 3.32 -1.43 2.70
N ALA A 106 2.73 -2.28 1.85
CA ALA A 106 3.24 -3.61 1.57
C ALA A 106 4.42 -3.57 0.61
N THR A 107 5.38 -4.45 0.86
CA THR A 107 6.45 -4.74 -0.08
C THR A 107 6.28 -6.16 -0.62
N VAL A 108 5.86 -6.28 -1.86
CA VAL A 108 5.77 -7.56 -2.56
C VAL A 108 7.15 -7.92 -3.10
N THR A 109 7.69 -9.05 -2.68
CA THR A 109 9.00 -9.52 -3.14
C THR A 109 8.81 -10.69 -4.10
N LEU A 110 9.27 -10.53 -5.35
CA LEU A 110 9.15 -11.52 -6.41
C LEU A 110 10.54 -12.02 -6.81
N ASN A 111 10.76 -13.33 -6.71
CA ASN A 111 11.97 -13.99 -7.20
C ASN A 111 11.60 -14.75 -8.48
N ILE A 112 12.13 -14.28 -9.61
CA ILE A 112 11.74 -14.74 -10.93
C ILE A 112 12.93 -15.44 -11.56
N ALA A 113 12.72 -16.65 -12.11
CA ALA A 113 13.68 -17.33 -12.95
C ALA A 113 13.23 -17.25 -14.40
N LEU A 114 14.08 -16.71 -15.29
CA LEU A 114 13.84 -16.67 -16.72
C LEU A 114 14.54 -17.85 -17.42
N GLU A 115 13.79 -18.51 -18.28
CA GLU A 115 14.32 -19.58 -19.13
C GLU A 115 14.83 -19.01 -20.46
N GLN A 116 15.97 -19.47 -20.92
CA GLN A 116 16.48 -19.13 -22.24
C GLN A 116 15.57 -19.70 -23.34
N SER A 117 15.35 -18.90 -24.37
CA SER A 117 14.59 -19.33 -25.56
C SER A 117 15.08 -18.61 -26.78
N THR A 118 15.16 -19.34 -27.88
CA THR A 118 15.44 -18.75 -29.20
C THR A 118 14.19 -18.18 -29.89
N ILE A 119 13.00 -18.46 -29.34
CA ILE A 119 11.69 -18.01 -29.84
C ILE A 119 11.03 -17.27 -28.67
N ALA A 120 10.38 -16.16 -28.96
CA ALA A 120 9.61 -15.39 -27.97
C ALA A 120 8.36 -16.17 -27.55
N GLU A 121 8.49 -17.07 -26.58
CA GLU A 121 7.40 -17.77 -25.91
C GLU A 121 7.05 -17.06 -24.62
N GLU A 122 5.76 -16.95 -24.31
CA GLU A 122 5.25 -16.38 -23.06
C GLU A 122 4.96 -17.49 -22.05
N VAL A 123 5.45 -17.33 -20.83
CA VAL A 123 5.13 -18.20 -19.69
C VAL A 123 4.26 -17.40 -18.73
N THR A 124 2.98 -17.76 -18.62
CA THR A 124 2.05 -17.12 -17.69
C THR A 124 2.00 -17.90 -16.37
N VAL A 125 2.25 -17.20 -15.25
CA VAL A 125 2.14 -17.73 -13.90
C VAL A 125 0.95 -17.06 -13.20
N THR A 126 -0.03 -17.86 -12.78
CA THR A 126 -1.28 -17.39 -12.15
C THR A 126 -1.25 -17.53 -10.61
N ALA A 127 -0.10 -17.87 -10.02
CA ALA A 127 -0.01 -18.07 -8.59
C ALA A 127 0.08 -16.71 -7.85
N ALA A 128 -0.76 -16.53 -6.82
CA ALA A 128 -0.62 -15.43 -5.88
C ALA A 128 0.73 -15.54 -5.17
N ALA A 129 1.57 -14.51 -5.27
CA ALA A 129 2.82 -14.46 -4.51
C ALA A 129 2.50 -14.31 -3.02
N PRO A 130 3.04 -15.14 -2.11
CA PRO A 130 2.87 -14.95 -0.69
C PRO A 130 3.54 -13.64 -0.27
N THR A 131 2.73 -12.69 0.19
CA THR A 131 3.21 -11.40 0.69
C THR A 131 3.56 -11.56 2.17
N VAL A 132 4.80 -11.87 2.49
CA VAL A 132 5.29 -11.87 3.88
C VAL A 132 6.29 -10.75 4.02
N ASP A 133 5.90 -9.65 4.65
CA ASP A 133 6.82 -8.59 5.05
C ASP A 133 7.45 -8.95 6.42
N VAL A 134 8.66 -9.47 6.39
CA VAL A 134 9.41 -9.86 7.61
C VAL A 134 10.20 -8.70 8.23
N LYS A 135 10.11 -7.49 7.67
CA LYS A 135 10.90 -6.33 8.13
C LYS A 135 10.07 -5.25 8.83
N SER A 136 8.75 -5.38 8.82
CA SER A 136 7.88 -4.42 9.50
C SER A 136 7.78 -4.75 10.99
N SER A 137 8.02 -3.76 11.85
CA SER A 137 7.74 -3.82 13.29
C SER A 137 6.33 -3.34 13.62
N THR A 138 5.55 -2.98 12.62
CA THR A 138 4.19 -2.48 12.74
C THR A 138 3.22 -3.63 12.96
N SER A 139 2.39 -3.53 13.99
CA SER A 139 1.26 -4.44 14.19
C SER A 139 0.06 -3.86 13.45
N ALA A 140 -0.15 -4.32 12.23
CA ALA A 140 -1.22 -3.86 11.35
C ALA A 140 -2.09 -5.03 10.89
N THR A 141 -3.35 -4.73 10.61
CA THR A 141 -4.30 -5.65 9.97
C THR A 141 -4.89 -4.94 8.77
N SER A 142 -4.69 -5.50 7.60
CA SER A 142 -5.27 -5.02 6.35
C SER A 142 -6.51 -5.82 5.99
N VAL A 143 -7.58 -5.10 5.65
CA VAL A 143 -8.87 -5.66 5.20
C VAL A 143 -9.14 -5.09 3.82
N ASN A 144 -9.06 -5.94 2.81
CA ASN A 144 -9.30 -5.56 1.41
C ASN A 144 -10.80 -5.57 1.05
N SER A 145 -11.13 -4.99 -0.10
CA SER A 145 -12.51 -4.88 -0.59
C SER A 145 -13.22 -6.24 -0.73
N ASP A 146 -12.51 -7.29 -1.14
CA ASP A 146 -13.07 -8.62 -1.29
C ASP A 146 -13.51 -9.19 0.07
N LEU A 147 -12.68 -9.01 1.09
CA LEU A 147 -13.01 -9.46 2.44
C LEU A 147 -14.20 -8.66 3.00
N ILE A 148 -14.21 -7.33 2.81
CA ILE A 148 -15.31 -6.46 3.26
C ILE A 148 -16.65 -6.88 2.66
N GLN A 149 -16.67 -7.25 1.36
CA GLN A 149 -17.90 -7.64 0.67
C GLN A 149 -18.41 -9.02 1.08
N ASN A 150 -17.51 -9.94 1.42
CA ASN A 150 -17.86 -11.33 1.71
C ASN A 150 -18.11 -11.61 3.20
N LEU A 151 -17.75 -10.70 4.11
CA LEU A 151 -18.02 -10.87 5.52
C LEU A 151 -19.46 -10.46 5.89
N PRO A 152 -20.17 -11.27 6.71
CA PRO A 152 -21.51 -10.97 7.22
C PRO A 152 -21.46 -10.00 8.39
N ILE A 153 -20.83 -8.84 8.21
CA ILE A 153 -20.67 -7.80 9.22
C ILE A 153 -21.47 -6.55 8.87
N SER A 154 -21.73 -5.71 9.87
CA SER A 154 -22.30 -4.38 9.64
C SER A 154 -21.36 -3.57 8.76
N ARG A 155 -21.92 -2.89 7.75
CA ARG A 155 -21.17 -2.12 6.75
C ARG A 155 -20.82 -0.73 7.31
N SER A 156 -19.97 -0.73 8.33
CA SER A 156 -19.41 0.51 8.89
C SER A 156 -17.90 0.35 9.09
N LEU A 157 -17.16 1.44 8.94
CA LEU A 157 -15.72 1.44 9.16
C LEU A 157 -15.38 0.96 10.58
N GLY A 158 -16.21 1.34 11.55
CA GLY A 158 -16.04 0.90 12.93
C GLY A 158 -16.08 -0.62 13.10
N THR A 159 -17.04 -1.29 12.44
CA THR A 159 -17.11 -2.75 12.48
C THR A 159 -15.93 -3.40 11.74
N ILE A 160 -15.46 -2.81 10.62
CA ILE A 160 -14.27 -3.29 9.92
C ILE A 160 -13.04 -3.17 10.83
N ALA A 161 -12.89 -2.06 11.55
CA ALA A 161 -11.78 -1.86 12.46
C ALA A 161 -11.74 -2.91 13.59
N THR A 162 -12.89 -3.41 14.05
CA THR A 162 -12.95 -4.45 15.09
C THR A 162 -12.44 -5.83 14.64
N LEU A 163 -12.19 -6.02 13.34
CA LEU A 163 -11.54 -7.24 12.83
C LEU A 163 -10.06 -7.30 13.22
N ALA A 164 -9.46 -6.14 13.53
CA ALA A 164 -8.06 -6.09 13.95
C ALA A 164 -7.90 -6.53 15.43
N PRO A 165 -6.88 -7.33 15.74
CA PRO A 165 -6.60 -7.75 17.10
C PRO A 165 -6.34 -6.56 18.03
N GLY A 166 -7.03 -6.53 19.19
CA GLY A 166 -6.89 -5.47 20.19
C GLY A 166 -7.77 -4.25 19.94
N VAL A 167 -8.68 -4.30 18.97
CA VAL A 167 -9.71 -3.30 18.75
C VAL A 167 -11.02 -3.77 19.39
N VAL A 168 -11.55 -3.02 20.34
CA VAL A 168 -12.80 -3.32 21.04
C VAL A 168 -13.98 -2.62 20.38
N SER A 169 -13.75 -1.40 19.89
CA SER A 169 -14.71 -0.62 19.09
C SER A 169 -13.95 0.30 18.13
N SER A 170 -14.66 0.95 17.21
CA SER A 170 -14.04 1.96 16.33
C SER A 170 -13.28 3.05 17.08
N GLU A 171 -13.63 3.28 18.31
CA GLU A 171 -13.10 4.35 19.15
C GLU A 171 -12.05 3.87 20.16
N MET A 172 -11.91 2.54 20.36
CA MET A 172 -11.01 1.96 21.35
C MET A 172 -10.05 0.95 20.72
N ILE A 173 -8.91 1.42 20.31
CA ILE A 173 -7.79 0.60 19.82
C ILE A 173 -6.77 0.47 20.95
N LYS A 174 -6.48 -0.76 21.39
CA LYS A 174 -5.54 -1.09 22.48
C LYS A 174 -5.74 -0.28 23.76
N GLY A 175 -7.00 -0.03 24.14
CA GLY A 175 -7.31 0.74 25.34
C GLY A 175 -7.16 2.26 25.22
N GLY A 176 -6.87 2.75 24.01
CA GLY A 176 -6.94 4.18 23.68
C GLY A 176 -8.39 4.67 23.64
N THR A 177 -8.56 5.96 23.48
CA THR A 177 -9.86 6.62 23.27
C THR A 177 -9.99 7.12 21.84
N ALA A 178 -11.18 7.55 21.42
CA ALA A 178 -11.41 8.19 20.13
C ALA A 178 -10.41 9.35 19.88
N ALA A 179 -10.14 10.15 20.92
CA ALA A 179 -9.21 11.26 20.84
C ALA A 179 -7.76 10.88 20.50
N ASN A 180 -7.40 9.62 20.72
CA ASN A 180 -6.05 9.09 20.51
C ASN A 180 -5.93 8.23 19.25
N THR A 181 -7.04 8.01 18.55
CA THR A 181 -7.10 7.27 17.29
C THR A 181 -7.08 8.24 16.13
N ILE A 182 -6.20 7.99 15.17
CA ILE A 182 -6.08 8.79 13.96
C ILE A 182 -6.72 8.05 12.79
N TYR A 183 -7.55 8.77 12.05
CA TYR A 183 -8.17 8.31 10.82
C TYR A 183 -7.60 9.09 9.64
N ASN A 184 -7.12 8.36 8.64
CA ASN A 184 -6.75 8.91 7.34
C ASN A 184 -7.61 8.30 6.25
N VAL A 185 -7.94 9.12 5.26
CA VAL A 185 -8.60 8.70 4.03
C VAL A 185 -7.80 9.25 2.86
N ASP A 186 -7.29 8.37 2.02
CA ASP A 186 -6.44 8.73 0.87
C ASP A 186 -5.30 9.70 1.24
N GLY A 187 -4.63 9.45 2.38
CA GLY A 187 -3.53 10.27 2.89
C GLY A 187 -3.95 11.58 3.57
N LEU A 188 -5.24 11.86 3.66
CA LEU A 188 -5.77 13.05 4.31
C LEU A 188 -6.27 12.73 5.72
N PHE A 189 -5.94 13.60 6.68
CA PHE A 189 -6.44 13.53 8.04
C PHE A 189 -7.96 13.75 8.07
N ALA A 190 -8.68 12.79 8.63
CA ALA A 190 -10.14 12.71 8.58
C ALA A 190 -10.82 12.67 9.95
N ASN A 191 -10.13 13.05 11.03
CA ASN A 191 -10.74 13.14 12.36
C ASN A 191 -11.67 14.34 12.46
N ASP A 192 -12.77 14.16 13.19
CA ASP A 192 -13.65 15.24 13.62
C ASP A 192 -12.95 16.01 14.76
N PRO A 193 -12.77 17.32 14.63
CA PRO A 193 -12.14 18.13 15.67
C PRO A 193 -12.96 18.21 16.97
N ASP A 194 -14.28 18.01 16.90
CA ASP A 194 -15.16 18.12 18.07
C ASP A 194 -15.32 16.78 18.80
N ASN A 195 -15.46 15.69 18.07
CA ASN A 195 -15.75 14.35 18.64
C ASN A 195 -14.56 13.40 18.61
N ALA A 196 -13.45 13.80 17.99
CA ALA A 196 -12.24 13.01 17.82
C ALA A 196 -12.43 11.65 17.09
N GLY A 197 -13.63 11.34 16.64
CA GLY A 197 -13.93 10.21 15.77
C GLY A 197 -13.63 10.52 14.31
N MET A 198 -14.09 9.67 13.41
CA MET A 198 -14.00 9.95 11.98
C MET A 198 -15.01 11.06 11.59
N GLY A 199 -14.52 12.17 11.06
CA GLY A 199 -15.32 13.34 10.69
C GLY A 199 -16.06 13.19 9.36
N VAL A 200 -15.83 12.11 8.61
CA VAL A 200 -16.44 11.84 7.32
C VAL A 200 -17.19 10.52 7.35
N ASN A 201 -18.46 10.54 6.96
CA ASN A 201 -19.24 9.31 6.83
C ASN A 201 -19.14 8.80 5.38
N LEU A 202 -18.39 7.74 5.19
CA LEU A 202 -18.14 7.13 3.88
C LEU A 202 -18.81 5.76 3.81
N ASP A 203 -19.38 5.45 2.63
CA ASP A 203 -19.88 4.12 2.34
C ASP A 203 -18.70 3.14 2.17
N VAL A 204 -18.74 2.02 2.87
CA VAL A 204 -17.66 1.01 2.83
C VAL A 204 -17.46 0.36 1.46
N ASN A 205 -18.43 0.47 0.56
CA ASN A 205 -18.33 -0.06 -0.79
C ASN A 205 -17.30 0.69 -1.66
N ILE A 206 -16.96 1.93 -1.25
CA ILE A 206 -15.92 2.71 -1.94
C ILE A 206 -14.50 2.35 -1.48
N PHE A 207 -14.36 1.56 -0.40
CA PHE A 207 -13.05 1.22 0.13
C PHE A 207 -12.38 0.15 -0.74
N GLU A 208 -11.12 0.37 -1.08
CA GLU A 208 -10.24 -0.63 -1.68
C GLU A 208 -9.56 -1.45 -0.61
N GLU A 209 -9.02 -0.76 0.41
CA GLU A 209 -8.37 -1.38 1.56
C GLU A 209 -8.51 -0.51 2.80
N VAL A 210 -8.66 -1.15 3.95
CA VAL A 210 -8.62 -0.52 5.27
C VAL A 210 -7.48 -1.17 6.06
N GLU A 211 -6.50 -0.38 6.45
CA GLU A 211 -5.41 -0.80 7.33
C GLU A 211 -5.65 -0.28 8.75
N VAL A 212 -5.64 -1.17 9.72
CA VAL A 212 -5.76 -0.84 11.13
C VAL A 212 -4.44 -1.15 11.83
N VAL A 213 -3.73 -0.11 12.21
CA VAL A 213 -2.44 -0.20 12.91
C VAL A 213 -2.69 -0.07 14.39
N THR A 214 -2.45 -1.17 15.11
CA THR A 214 -2.64 -1.25 16.56
C THR A 214 -1.34 -1.04 17.34
N GLY A 215 -0.19 -0.91 16.66
CA GLY A 215 1.09 -0.62 17.31
C GLY A 215 2.19 -0.36 16.30
N GLY A 216 3.15 0.49 16.67
CA GLY A 216 4.25 0.87 15.79
C GLY A 216 3.79 1.76 14.63
N ALA A 217 2.85 2.69 14.88
CA ALA A 217 2.42 3.64 13.86
C ALA A 217 3.62 4.40 13.27
N PRO A 218 3.62 4.65 11.94
CA PRO A 218 4.67 5.42 11.29
C PRO A 218 4.83 6.82 11.88
N ALA A 219 6.04 7.37 11.84
CA ALA A 219 6.33 8.70 12.42
C ALA A 219 5.54 9.82 11.73
N GLU A 220 5.16 9.62 10.48
CA GLU A 220 4.37 10.56 9.67
C GLU A 220 2.94 10.75 10.21
N VAL A 221 2.42 9.76 10.92
CA VAL A 221 1.06 9.79 11.49
C VAL A 221 0.97 10.71 12.71
N GLY A 222 2.11 11.06 13.32
CA GLY A 222 2.15 11.95 14.49
C GLY A 222 1.66 11.28 15.77
N ILE A 223 0.70 11.90 16.50
CA ILE A 223 0.27 11.46 17.83
C ILE A 223 -0.84 10.41 17.72
N ALA A 224 -0.49 9.17 17.39
CA ALA A 224 -1.41 8.04 17.35
C ALA A 224 -1.17 7.09 18.52
N SER A 225 -1.46 7.51 19.75
CA SER A 225 -1.24 6.69 20.94
C SER A 225 -2.31 5.60 21.13
N GLY A 226 -3.49 5.76 20.52
CA GLY A 226 -4.57 4.78 20.57
C GLY A 226 -4.58 3.83 19.37
N GLY A 227 -4.08 4.25 18.24
CA GLY A 227 -4.07 3.50 16.99
C GLY A 227 -4.22 4.40 15.77
N TYR A 228 -4.06 3.78 14.60
CA TYR A 228 -4.15 4.48 13.32
C TYR A 228 -4.98 3.63 12.37
N VAL A 229 -5.97 4.24 11.74
CA VAL A 229 -6.83 3.63 10.73
C VAL A 229 -6.61 4.37 9.42
N ASN A 230 -6.09 3.68 8.43
CA ASN A 230 -5.86 4.20 7.10
C ASN A 230 -6.84 3.57 6.11
N VAL A 231 -7.57 4.39 5.40
CA VAL A 231 -8.57 3.98 4.43
C VAL A 231 -8.13 4.46 3.06
N VAL A 232 -8.02 3.54 2.11
CA VAL A 232 -7.80 3.87 0.71
C VAL A 232 -9.06 3.57 -0.07
N THR A 233 -9.50 4.55 -0.84
CA THR A 233 -10.68 4.42 -1.68
C THR A 233 -10.32 3.84 -3.05
N LYS A 234 -11.30 3.19 -3.68
CA LYS A 234 -11.17 2.68 -5.04
C LYS A 234 -10.84 3.79 -6.01
N SER A 235 -9.78 3.61 -6.76
CA SER A 235 -9.41 4.55 -7.82
C SER A 235 -10.04 4.16 -9.15
N GLY A 236 -10.34 5.17 -9.96
CA GLY A 236 -10.77 4.94 -11.34
C GLY A 236 -9.63 4.38 -12.19
N GLY A 237 -9.99 3.61 -13.20
CA GLY A 237 -9.08 3.03 -14.19
C GLY A 237 -9.56 3.32 -15.62
N ASN A 238 -8.90 2.70 -16.61
CA ASN A 238 -9.24 2.87 -18.02
C ASN A 238 -10.51 2.07 -18.43
N ASN A 239 -10.97 1.17 -17.58
CA ASN A 239 -12.17 0.38 -17.81
C ASN A 239 -13.34 0.96 -17.03
N PHE A 240 -14.48 1.13 -17.69
CA PHE A 240 -15.71 1.54 -17.00
C PHE A 240 -16.16 0.41 -16.08
N SER A 241 -16.33 0.72 -14.79
CA SER A 241 -16.84 -0.21 -13.79
C SER A 241 -17.82 0.51 -12.87
N GLY A 242 -18.77 -0.22 -12.31
CA GLY A 242 -19.75 0.31 -11.39
C GLY A 242 -20.37 -0.79 -10.55
N LEU A 243 -20.86 -0.41 -9.36
CA LEU A 243 -21.56 -1.30 -8.45
C LEU A 243 -22.92 -0.70 -8.12
N LEU A 244 -23.98 -1.48 -8.29
CA LEU A 244 -25.33 -1.16 -7.83
C LEU A 244 -25.75 -2.24 -6.83
N GLN A 245 -26.01 -1.83 -5.59
CA GLN A 245 -26.46 -2.73 -4.54
C GLN A 245 -27.76 -2.23 -3.93
N GLY A 246 -28.68 -3.18 -3.63
CA GLY A 246 -29.90 -2.91 -2.93
C GLY A 246 -30.05 -3.85 -1.73
N PHE A 247 -30.39 -3.28 -0.56
CA PHE A 247 -30.63 -4.06 0.64
C PHE A 247 -32.11 -3.98 0.99
N TYR A 248 -32.74 -5.13 1.13
CA TYR A 248 -34.13 -5.22 1.57
C TYR A 248 -34.18 -6.04 2.85
N ASN A 249 -34.60 -5.43 3.94
CA ASN A 249 -34.80 -6.10 5.21
C ASN A 249 -36.29 -6.10 5.55
N ARG A 250 -36.84 -7.28 5.85
CA ARG A 250 -38.23 -7.47 6.23
C ARG A 250 -38.31 -7.91 7.70
N GLU A 251 -39.08 -7.23 8.52
CA GLU A 251 -39.22 -7.51 9.95
C GLU A 251 -39.42 -9.01 10.32
N PRO A 252 -40.19 -9.81 9.55
CA PRO A 252 -40.34 -11.24 9.88
C PRO A 252 -39.06 -12.07 9.76
N TRP A 253 -38.00 -11.52 9.13
CA TRP A 253 -36.71 -12.21 8.97
C TRP A 253 -35.73 -11.90 10.12
N THR A 254 -36.07 -10.94 10.96
CA THR A 254 -35.31 -10.64 12.16
C THR A 254 -35.93 -11.37 13.34
N THR A 255 -35.44 -12.56 13.64
CA THR A 255 -35.82 -13.26 14.88
C THR A 255 -35.08 -12.64 16.02
N VAL A 256 -35.77 -11.85 16.85
CA VAL A 256 -35.23 -11.39 18.13
C VAL A 256 -35.29 -12.61 19.06
N VAL A 257 -34.16 -13.29 19.24
CA VAL A 257 -34.01 -14.25 20.31
C VAL A 257 -33.84 -13.43 21.58
N VAL A 258 -34.93 -13.23 22.31
CA VAL A 258 -34.87 -12.69 23.68
C VAL A 258 -34.44 -13.84 24.57
N PRO A 259 -33.34 -13.68 25.32
CA PRO A 259 -32.87 -14.69 26.25
C PRO A 259 -33.82 -14.89 27.47
#